data_13c9f6871524033a4b5d7f7e4db0bfc4
#
_entry.id   13c9f6871524033a4b5d7f7e4db0bfc4
#
_cell.length_a   1.000
_cell.length_b   1.000
_cell.length_c   1.000
_cell.angle_alpha   90.00
_cell.angle_beta   90.00
_cell.angle_gamma   90.00
#
_symmetry.space_group_name_H-M   'P 1'
#
loop_
_entity.id
_entity.type
_entity.pdbx_description
1 polymer ?
#
loop_
_entity_poly.entity_id
_entity_poly.type
_entity_poly.pdbx_seq_one_letter_code
_entity_poly.pdbx_strand_id
1 'polypeptide(L)'
;MLGIDFHAWVHWSGLAHTRWLSDQGTPVLDDGRYKRALQAGRYRQRRVFQRVEHDAVVWTDGSREPIDVLLFATGFRPNLAFLAGLPVQDPQGQVLQRNGRASQVPGLFFVGLPKQRNFASATLRGVGPDAAHLLPALLDHLR
;
A
#
# COMPACT_ATOMS: atom_id res chain seq x y z
N MET A 1 10.42 -1.91 29.67
CA MET A 1 9.45 -1.46 28.68
C MET A 1 8.97 -2.68 27.89
N LEU A 2 7.75 -3.12 28.11
CA LEU A 2 7.13 -4.18 27.32
C LEU A 2 6.93 -3.65 25.92
N GLY A 3 7.72 -4.12 24.95
CA GLY A 3 7.61 -3.78 23.55
C GLY A 3 6.33 -4.37 22.96
N ILE A 4 5.21 -3.68 23.17
CA ILE A 4 3.98 -4.02 22.46
C ILE A 4 4.24 -3.71 21.00
N ASP A 5 4.20 -4.73 20.15
CA ASP A 5 4.29 -4.57 18.69
C ASP A 5 3.16 -3.63 18.24
N PHE A 6 3.53 -2.52 17.60
CA PHE A 6 2.60 -1.52 17.10
C PHE A 6 1.47 -2.12 16.26
N HIS A 7 1.77 -3.10 15.42
CA HIS A 7 0.75 -3.78 14.60
C HIS A 7 -0.21 -4.62 15.45
N ALA A 8 0.30 -5.29 16.49
CA ALA A 8 -0.53 -6.02 17.44
C ALA A 8 -1.42 -5.06 18.23
N TRP A 9 -0.89 -3.90 18.64
CA TRP A 9 -1.66 -2.86 19.34
C TRP A 9 -2.74 -2.25 18.45
N VAL A 10 -2.43 -1.89 17.21
CA VAL A 10 -3.40 -1.36 16.23
C VAL A 10 -4.51 -2.37 15.94
N HIS A 11 -4.16 -3.65 15.85
CA HIS A 11 -5.15 -4.72 15.64
C HIS A 11 -6.03 -4.93 16.89
N TRP A 12 -5.40 -4.99 18.07
CA TRP A 12 -6.10 -5.20 19.35
C TRP A 12 -6.99 -4.03 19.75
N SER A 13 -6.57 -2.80 19.47
CA SER A 13 -7.34 -1.58 19.76
C SER A 13 -8.53 -1.36 18.81
N GLY A 14 -8.70 -2.19 17.77
CA GLY A 14 -9.73 -2.00 16.74
C GLY A 14 -9.44 -0.86 15.77
N LEU A 15 -8.35 -0.09 15.94
CA LEU A 15 -7.96 1.01 15.06
C LEU A 15 -7.67 0.54 13.62
N ALA A 16 -7.27 -0.73 13.45
CA ALA A 16 -7.07 -1.34 12.12
C ALA A 16 -8.35 -1.34 11.27
N HIS A 17 -9.52 -1.29 11.89
CA HIS A 17 -10.83 -1.29 11.23
C HIS A 17 -11.41 0.11 11.04
N THR A 18 -10.73 1.16 11.51
CA THR A 18 -11.21 2.52 11.37
C THR A 18 -10.87 3.10 9.98
N ARG A 19 -11.82 3.81 9.37
CA ARG A 19 -11.61 4.57 8.12
C ARG A 19 -10.43 5.54 8.21
N TRP A 20 -10.12 6.01 9.40
CA TRP A 20 -9.07 7.01 9.63
C TRP A 20 -7.67 6.51 9.25
N LEU A 21 -7.35 5.23 9.50
CA LEU A 21 -6.09 4.63 9.05
C LEU A 21 -6.11 4.22 7.57
N SER A 22 -7.30 4.11 6.97
CA SER A 22 -7.44 3.65 5.58
C SER A 22 -7.27 4.74 4.54
N ASP A 23 -7.61 6.00 4.85
CA ASP A 23 -7.69 7.07 3.85
C ASP A 23 -6.41 7.92 3.73
N GLN A 24 -5.52 7.89 4.71
CA GLN A 24 -4.34 8.77 4.77
C GLN A 24 -3.00 8.10 4.44
N GLY A 25 -3.00 6.97 3.76
CA GLY A 25 -1.76 6.24 3.47
C GLY A 25 -1.20 5.49 4.67
N THR A 26 -0.10 4.78 4.46
CA THR A 26 0.58 4.05 5.53
C THR A 26 1.35 5.03 6.40
N PRO A 27 1.08 5.13 7.72
CA PRO A 27 1.85 6.01 8.58
C PRO A 27 3.32 5.58 8.60
N VAL A 28 4.22 6.55 8.49
CA VAL A 28 5.65 6.30 8.63
C VAL A 28 5.94 6.02 10.10
N LEU A 29 6.41 4.81 10.38
CA LEU A 29 6.90 4.45 11.71
C LEU A 29 8.30 5.03 11.89
N ASP A 30 8.39 6.17 12.58
CA ASP A 30 9.66 6.80 12.90
C ASP A 30 9.90 6.77 14.42
N ASP A 31 10.97 6.11 14.85
CA ASP A 31 11.47 6.12 16.23
C ASP A 31 12.14 7.47 16.60
N GLY A 32 11.96 8.48 15.78
CA GLY A 32 12.55 9.80 15.90
C GLY A 32 13.89 9.96 15.18
N ARG A 33 14.44 8.91 14.58
CA ARG A 33 15.72 8.99 13.84
C ARG A 33 15.58 9.81 12.56
N TYR A 34 14.52 9.56 11.79
CA TYR A 34 14.24 10.29 10.57
C TYR A 34 13.98 11.77 10.85
N LYS A 35 13.15 12.07 11.85
CA LYS A 35 12.85 13.43 12.28
C LYS A 35 14.11 14.18 12.69
N ARG A 36 14.99 13.56 13.52
CA ARG A 36 16.27 14.15 13.93
C ARG A 36 17.21 14.39 12.74
N ALA A 37 17.26 13.45 11.79
CA ALA A 37 18.11 13.59 10.61
C ALA A 37 17.65 14.72 9.68
N LEU A 38 16.33 14.91 9.51
CA LEU A 38 15.75 16.06 8.80
C LEU A 38 16.08 17.38 9.51
N GLN A 39 15.92 17.46 10.82
CA GLN A 39 16.23 18.64 11.60
C GLN A 39 17.73 18.98 11.58
N ALA A 40 18.58 17.96 11.49
CA ALA A 40 20.04 18.13 11.35
C ALA A 40 20.48 18.45 9.91
N GLY A 41 19.53 18.62 8.96
CA GLY A 41 19.86 18.94 7.57
C GLY A 41 20.55 17.81 6.79
N ARG A 42 20.52 16.57 7.29
CA ARG A 42 21.12 15.41 6.61
C ARG A 42 20.41 15.02 5.33
N TYR A 43 19.13 15.38 5.19
CA TYR A 43 18.31 15.15 4.02
C TYR A 43 17.72 16.47 3.55
N ARG A 44 17.79 16.70 2.25
CA ARG A 44 17.10 17.83 1.61
C ARG A 44 15.78 17.35 1.09
N GLN A 45 14.69 17.86 1.63
CA GLN A 45 13.36 17.63 1.09
C GLN A 45 13.11 18.60 -0.05
N ARG A 46 12.83 18.11 -1.22
CA ARG A 46 12.51 18.87 -2.44
C ARG A 46 11.24 18.36 -3.07
N ARG A 47 10.61 19.16 -3.91
CA ARG A 47 9.56 18.70 -4.82
C ARG A 47 10.14 17.70 -5.81
N VAL A 48 9.27 16.87 -6.41
CA VAL A 48 9.69 15.92 -7.45
C VAL A 48 10.33 16.70 -8.59
N PHE A 49 11.42 16.19 -9.12
CA PHE A 49 12.11 16.72 -10.29
C PHE A 49 11.20 16.67 -11.53
N GLN A 50 11.51 17.49 -12.53
CA GLN A 50 10.74 17.56 -13.78
C GLN A 50 11.06 16.37 -14.70
N ARG A 51 12.36 16.04 -14.85
CA ARG A 51 12.84 14.95 -15.69
C ARG A 51 14.21 14.46 -15.26
N VAL A 52 14.58 13.30 -15.76
CA VAL A 52 15.93 12.73 -15.63
C VAL A 52 16.64 12.89 -16.98
N GLU A 53 17.87 13.33 -16.97
CA GLU A 53 18.76 13.44 -18.13
C GLU A 53 20.09 12.74 -17.83
N HIS A 54 20.33 11.59 -18.48
CA HIS A 54 21.55 10.79 -18.31
C HIS A 54 21.94 10.57 -16.83
N ASP A 55 22.83 11.38 -16.32
CA ASP A 55 23.44 11.34 -14.98
C ASP A 55 22.93 12.42 -14.03
N ALA A 56 21.87 13.14 -14.41
CA ALA A 56 21.35 14.28 -13.65
C ALA A 56 19.82 14.30 -13.58
N VAL A 57 19.31 14.94 -12.54
CA VAL A 57 17.92 15.37 -12.48
C VAL A 57 17.80 16.84 -12.83
N VAL A 58 16.73 17.19 -13.52
CA VAL A 58 16.37 18.57 -13.82
C VAL A 58 15.19 18.95 -12.95
N TRP A 59 15.36 19.97 -12.14
CA TRP A 59 14.34 20.49 -11.25
C TRP A 59 13.35 21.41 -11.97
N THR A 60 12.24 21.72 -11.33
CA THR A 60 11.21 22.59 -11.89
C THR A 60 11.66 24.04 -12.12
N ASP A 61 12.74 24.46 -11.45
CA ASP A 61 13.39 25.76 -11.66
C ASP A 61 14.42 25.76 -12.80
N GLY A 62 14.56 24.63 -13.51
CA GLY A 62 15.51 24.44 -14.60
C GLY A 62 16.93 24.09 -14.15
N SER A 63 17.23 24.10 -12.85
CA SER A 63 18.54 23.68 -12.35
C SER A 63 18.79 22.20 -12.57
N ARG A 64 20.06 21.83 -12.83
CA ARG A 64 20.51 20.45 -12.99
C ARG A 64 21.33 20.03 -11.77
N GLU A 65 21.09 18.82 -11.29
CA GLU A 65 21.84 18.22 -10.19
C GLU A 65 22.31 16.83 -10.60
N PRO A 66 23.63 16.56 -10.60
CA PRO A 66 24.14 15.22 -10.85
C PRO A 66 23.65 14.25 -9.79
N ILE A 67 23.34 13.02 -10.20
CA ILE A 67 22.92 11.94 -9.31
C ILE A 67 23.62 10.65 -9.68
N ASP A 68 24.02 9.88 -8.67
CA ASP A 68 24.59 8.55 -8.86
C ASP A 68 23.49 7.47 -8.85
N VAL A 69 22.45 7.69 -8.04
CA VAL A 69 21.35 6.72 -7.87
C VAL A 69 20.02 7.45 -7.72
N LEU A 70 19.03 6.98 -8.44
CA LEU A 70 17.63 7.39 -8.28
C LEU A 70 16.80 6.21 -7.78
N LEU A 71 16.26 6.33 -6.57
CA LEU A 71 15.44 5.30 -5.95
C LEU A 71 13.98 5.73 -5.93
N PHE A 72 13.12 5.01 -6.66
CA PHE A 72 11.68 5.20 -6.64
C PHE A 72 11.05 4.42 -5.48
N ALA A 73 10.56 5.13 -4.47
CA ALA A 73 9.82 4.58 -3.34
C ALA A 73 8.35 5.01 -3.40
N THR A 74 7.72 4.86 -4.56
CA THR A 74 6.39 5.41 -4.89
C THR A 74 5.22 4.47 -4.54
N GLY A 75 5.50 3.36 -3.86
CA GLY A 75 4.52 2.33 -3.52
C GLY A 75 4.27 1.33 -4.66
N PHE A 76 3.19 0.57 -4.54
CA PHE A 76 2.85 -0.52 -5.44
C PHE A 76 1.44 -0.36 -5.97
N ARG A 77 1.21 -0.93 -7.15
CA ARG A 77 -0.12 -1.20 -7.69
C ARG A 77 -0.27 -2.70 -7.89
N PRO A 78 -1.45 -3.29 -7.65
CA PRO A 78 -1.70 -4.67 -8.00
C PRO A 78 -1.46 -4.92 -9.49
N ASN A 79 -0.62 -5.90 -9.82
CA ASN A 79 -0.43 -6.32 -11.21
C ASN A 79 -1.46 -7.41 -11.53
N LEU A 80 -2.55 -7.05 -12.17
CA LEU A 80 -3.64 -7.94 -12.55
C LEU A 80 -3.71 -8.15 -14.08
N ALA A 81 -2.60 -7.98 -14.78
CA ALA A 81 -2.55 -8.16 -16.24
C ALA A 81 -2.99 -9.56 -16.69
N PHE A 82 -2.81 -10.58 -15.84
CA PHE A 82 -3.28 -11.95 -16.09
C PHE A 82 -4.81 -12.11 -16.05
N LEU A 83 -5.54 -11.10 -15.53
CA LEU A 83 -7.01 -11.02 -15.56
C LEU A 83 -7.51 -10.04 -16.62
N ALA A 84 -6.67 -9.69 -17.61
CA ALA A 84 -7.06 -8.81 -18.69
C ALA A 84 -8.30 -9.35 -19.41
N GLY A 85 -9.28 -8.48 -19.66
CA GLY A 85 -10.57 -8.84 -20.24
C GLY A 85 -11.67 -9.13 -19.22
N LEU A 86 -11.35 -9.27 -17.93
CA LEU A 86 -12.36 -9.33 -16.87
C LEU A 86 -12.55 -7.95 -16.25
N PRO A 87 -13.79 -7.59 -15.85
CA PRO A 87 -14.09 -6.28 -15.23
C PRO A 87 -13.66 -6.28 -13.75
N VAL A 88 -12.36 -6.40 -13.49
CA VAL A 88 -11.79 -6.50 -12.14
C VAL A 88 -11.18 -5.20 -11.63
N GLN A 89 -11.04 -4.19 -12.51
CA GLN A 89 -10.49 -2.88 -12.17
C GLN A 89 -11.35 -1.77 -12.76
N ASP A 90 -11.38 -0.64 -12.07
CA ASP A 90 -11.95 0.60 -12.62
C ASP A 90 -10.94 1.29 -13.59
N PRO A 91 -11.36 2.38 -14.30
CA PRO A 91 -10.47 3.14 -15.17
C PRO A 91 -9.25 3.75 -14.47
N GLN A 92 -9.29 3.89 -13.14
CA GLN A 92 -8.19 4.37 -12.32
C GLN A 92 -7.25 3.25 -11.85
N GLY A 93 -7.56 1.98 -12.22
CA GLY A 93 -6.79 0.78 -11.86
C GLY A 93 -7.03 0.29 -10.44
N GLN A 94 -8.11 0.77 -9.78
CA GLN A 94 -8.52 0.24 -8.49
C GLN A 94 -9.23 -1.10 -8.65
N VAL A 95 -8.93 -2.05 -7.78
CA VAL A 95 -9.55 -3.38 -7.84
C VAL A 95 -11.00 -3.30 -7.39
N LEU A 96 -11.92 -3.74 -8.26
CA LEU A 96 -13.36 -3.80 -8.00
C LEU A 96 -13.68 -5.00 -7.12
N GLN A 97 -13.55 -4.82 -5.81
CA GLN A 97 -13.77 -5.88 -4.83
C GLN A 97 -14.45 -5.37 -3.56
N ARG A 98 -15.11 -6.26 -2.85
CA ARG A 98 -15.68 -6.01 -1.51
C ARG A 98 -15.30 -7.16 -0.57
N ASN A 99 -14.50 -6.86 0.46
CA ASN A 99 -14.02 -7.84 1.43
C ASN A 99 -13.35 -9.06 0.78
N GLY A 100 -12.63 -8.85 -0.34
CA GLY A 100 -11.92 -9.88 -1.09
C GLY A 100 -12.76 -10.60 -2.16
N ARG A 101 -14.05 -10.33 -2.30
CA ARG A 101 -14.86 -10.86 -3.40
C ARG A 101 -14.83 -9.88 -4.57
N ALA A 102 -14.58 -10.36 -5.78
CA ALA A 102 -14.71 -9.52 -6.98
C ALA A 102 -16.16 -9.05 -7.11
N SER A 103 -16.34 -7.74 -7.40
CA SER A 103 -17.69 -7.14 -7.42
C SER A 103 -18.48 -7.52 -8.68
N GLN A 104 -17.79 -7.81 -9.80
CA GLN A 104 -18.41 -8.04 -11.11
C GLN A 104 -18.10 -9.41 -11.70
N VAL A 105 -17.28 -10.21 -11.03
CA VAL A 105 -16.88 -11.55 -11.50
C VAL A 105 -17.22 -12.58 -10.43
N PRO A 106 -18.38 -13.26 -10.52
CA PRO A 106 -18.75 -14.30 -9.58
C PRO A 106 -17.68 -15.42 -9.55
N GLY A 107 -17.37 -15.92 -8.36
CA GLY A 107 -16.39 -17.00 -8.19
C GLY A 107 -14.93 -16.53 -8.18
N LEU A 108 -14.66 -15.25 -8.42
CA LEU A 108 -13.32 -14.68 -8.29
C LEU A 108 -13.14 -14.03 -6.91
N PHE A 109 -12.07 -14.42 -6.25
CA PHE A 109 -11.70 -13.92 -4.91
C PHE A 109 -10.27 -13.41 -4.92
N PHE A 110 -10.01 -12.41 -4.08
CA PHE A 110 -8.70 -11.81 -3.88
C PHE A 110 -8.25 -11.98 -2.43
N VAL A 111 -6.97 -12.24 -2.23
CA VAL A 111 -6.32 -12.27 -0.91
C VAL A 111 -5.04 -11.46 -0.98
N GLY A 112 -4.79 -10.63 0.04
CA GLY A 112 -3.56 -9.85 0.15
C GLY A 112 -3.58 -8.51 -0.56
N LEU A 113 -4.73 -8.04 -1.03
CA LEU A 113 -4.84 -6.69 -1.58
C LEU A 113 -4.77 -5.64 -0.47
N PRO A 114 -4.12 -4.49 -0.74
CA PRO A 114 -4.18 -3.35 0.18
C PRO A 114 -5.62 -2.94 0.46
N LYS A 115 -5.94 -2.70 1.73
CA LYS A 115 -7.27 -2.25 2.18
C LYS A 115 -8.43 -3.21 1.82
N GLN A 116 -8.14 -4.47 1.57
CA GLN A 116 -9.14 -5.47 1.19
C GLN A 116 -10.25 -5.58 2.24
N ARG A 117 -9.90 -5.71 3.51
CA ARG A 117 -10.81 -5.70 4.67
C ARG A 117 -10.39 -4.68 5.72
N ASN A 118 -9.08 -4.56 5.94
CA ASN A 118 -8.50 -3.67 6.93
C ASN A 118 -7.04 -3.32 6.56
N PHE A 119 -6.39 -2.55 7.41
CA PHE A 119 -5.00 -2.12 7.22
C PHE A 119 -4.00 -3.29 7.11
N ALA A 120 -4.25 -4.40 7.79
CA ALA A 120 -3.34 -5.54 7.81
C ALA A 120 -3.47 -6.46 6.59
N SER A 121 -4.53 -6.32 5.77
CA SER A 121 -4.86 -7.24 4.66
C SER A 121 -3.70 -7.54 3.71
N ALA A 122 -2.88 -6.54 3.39
CA ALA A 122 -1.72 -6.71 2.49
C ALA A 122 -0.43 -7.13 3.23
N THR A 123 -0.53 -7.60 4.46
CA THR A 123 0.62 -8.03 5.26
C THR A 123 0.59 -9.54 5.52
N LEU A 124 1.74 -10.12 5.85
CA LEU A 124 1.82 -11.53 6.25
C LEU A 124 0.91 -11.88 7.45
N ARG A 125 0.59 -10.91 8.31
CA ARG A 125 -0.32 -11.10 9.45
C ARG A 125 -1.79 -11.06 9.05
N GLY A 126 -2.14 -10.31 8.02
CA GLY A 126 -3.53 -10.11 7.60
C GLY A 126 -4.02 -11.13 6.58
N VAL A 127 -3.13 -11.68 5.77
CA VAL A 127 -3.50 -12.57 4.67
C VAL A 127 -4.20 -13.84 5.14
N GLY A 128 -3.75 -14.46 6.22
CA GLY A 128 -4.37 -15.66 6.79
C GLY A 128 -5.81 -15.41 7.28
N PRO A 129 -6.03 -14.42 8.16
CA PRO A 129 -7.39 -14.00 8.55
C PRO A 129 -8.30 -13.59 7.38
N ASP A 130 -7.75 -12.98 6.33
CA ASP A 130 -8.52 -12.63 5.13
C ASP A 130 -8.93 -13.87 4.33
N ALA A 131 -8.03 -14.84 4.18
CA ALA A 131 -8.34 -16.13 3.56
C ALA A 131 -9.43 -16.89 4.33
N ALA A 132 -9.30 -16.97 5.66
CA ALA A 132 -10.30 -17.59 6.51
C ALA A 132 -11.68 -16.93 6.40
N HIS A 133 -11.71 -15.59 6.28
CA HIS A 133 -12.95 -14.84 6.06
C HIS A 133 -13.63 -15.17 4.72
N LEU A 134 -12.86 -15.45 3.68
CA LEU A 134 -13.37 -15.76 2.35
C LEU A 134 -13.82 -17.21 2.21
N LEU A 135 -13.32 -18.11 3.02
CA LEU A 135 -13.55 -19.55 2.90
C LEU A 135 -15.04 -19.94 2.86
N PRO A 136 -15.95 -19.42 3.71
CA PRO A 136 -17.37 -19.76 3.62
C PRO A 136 -17.97 -19.39 2.26
N ALA A 137 -17.63 -18.23 1.73
CA ALA A 137 -18.14 -17.77 0.44
C ALA A 137 -17.59 -18.58 -0.75
N LEU A 138 -16.34 -19.01 -0.65
CA LEU A 138 -15.74 -19.91 -1.62
C LEU A 138 -16.46 -21.27 -1.63
N LEU A 139 -16.71 -21.84 -0.46
CA LEU A 139 -17.41 -23.12 -0.31
C LEU A 139 -18.86 -23.04 -0.81
N ASP A 140 -19.55 -21.92 -0.57
CA ASP A 140 -20.91 -21.71 -1.08
C ASP A 140 -20.94 -21.59 -2.60
N HIS A 141 -19.91 -21.03 -3.20
CA HIS A 141 -19.81 -20.93 -4.66
C HIS A 141 -19.53 -22.27 -5.35
N LEU A 142 -18.91 -23.22 -4.64
CA LEU A 142 -18.58 -24.55 -5.16
C LEU A 142 -19.72 -25.57 -5.03
N ARG A 143 -20.83 -25.23 -4.40
CA ARG A 143 -22.04 -26.07 -4.27
C ARG A 143 -23.00 -25.86 -5.42
#